data_a685c729b40675de5b6e1d356c29102e
#
_entry.id   a685c729b40675de5b6e1d356c29102e
#
_cell.length_a   1.000
_cell.length_b   1.000
_cell.length_c   1.000
_cell.angle_alpha   90.00
_cell.angle_beta   90.00
_cell.angle_gamma   90.00
#
_symmetry.space_group_name_H-M   'P 1'
#
loop_
_entity.id
_entity.type
_entity.pdbx_description
1 polymer ?
#
loop_
_entity_poly.entity_id
_entity_poly.type
_entity_poly.pdbx_seq_one_letter_code
_entity_poly.pdbx_strand_id
1 'polypeptide(L)'
;MATAKQIEKGKWRIDVYKNGMRRTFRGKSSRAVEKMAREWLNDIEEYGKELRKDKVKLHSLMLEHLLVNVKDSVSLGTFERYMSIYNTHFKDSLFGDMDIKNITQVQTQKFLNDKKNLSPKSLNLIVILLNNTFKHAIANNLIRNNIINDVKIPKSTYKEKKIEVFTREEQKLYLEAASNSFYNLLFITALSTGMRVGEITALKWKNIDLNKNIIHVTNSTRLVMKYDEDGNMLENELVTGDTKTKSGRRDIPISVSLSTSLKKYKLSTGSNDKDYVFKNTKREQIKYDSIAKAHKLICKKAGIRIVTFHCLRHTFATRAIESGIDYKTVSEILGHSKPSTTINLYVHSTNDSKREAAELISELINELSIL
;
A
#
# COMPACT_ATOMS: atom_id res chain seq x y z
N MET A 1 -33.78 12.20 42.57
CA MET A 1 -33.49 12.98 41.36
C MET A 1 -33.73 14.45 41.61
N ALA A 2 -32.90 15.35 41.10
CA ALA A 2 -33.17 16.77 41.20
C ALA A 2 -34.42 17.10 40.36
N THR A 3 -35.31 17.96 40.90
CA THR A 3 -36.55 18.38 40.24
C THR A 3 -36.36 19.73 39.56
N ALA A 4 -36.92 19.89 38.38
CA ALA A 4 -36.89 21.18 37.69
C ALA A 4 -37.69 22.23 38.44
N LYS A 5 -37.10 23.41 38.62
CA LYS A 5 -37.75 24.55 39.26
C LYS A 5 -38.10 25.63 38.22
N GLN A 6 -39.30 26.18 38.29
CA GLN A 6 -39.66 27.32 37.48
C GLN A 6 -39.00 28.56 38.07
N ILE A 7 -38.22 29.28 37.26
CA ILE A 7 -37.54 30.53 37.68
C ILE A 7 -38.38 31.72 37.31
N GLU A 8 -39.05 31.68 36.16
CA GLU A 8 -39.98 32.69 35.65
C GLU A 8 -41.04 32.02 34.78
N LYS A 9 -42.15 32.69 34.48
CA LYS A 9 -43.20 32.16 33.61
C LYS A 9 -42.60 31.69 32.27
N GLY A 10 -42.68 30.37 32.02
CA GLY A 10 -42.10 29.73 30.83
C GLY A 10 -40.59 29.51 30.85
N LYS A 11 -39.90 29.74 31.98
CA LYS A 11 -38.45 29.45 32.14
C LYS A 11 -38.24 28.46 33.30
N TRP A 12 -37.61 27.34 32.97
CA TRP A 12 -37.33 26.26 33.92
C TRP A 12 -35.84 26.04 34.04
N ARG A 13 -35.40 25.61 35.25
CA ARG A 13 -34.00 25.29 35.56
C ARG A 13 -33.91 24.02 36.40
N ILE A 14 -32.88 23.23 36.15
CA ILE A 14 -32.46 22.10 36.99
C ILE A 14 -30.95 22.13 37.17
N ASP A 15 -30.49 21.94 38.40
CA ASP A 15 -29.08 21.76 38.73
C ASP A 15 -28.87 20.31 39.08
N VAL A 16 -27.89 19.65 38.44
CA VAL A 16 -27.54 18.25 38.70
C VAL A 16 -26.07 18.14 39.04
N TYR A 17 -25.73 17.15 39.87
CA TYR A 17 -24.39 16.84 40.34
C TYR A 17 -24.10 15.35 40.09
N LYS A 18 -22.97 15.02 39.55
CA LYS A 18 -22.48 13.64 39.39
C LYS A 18 -20.95 13.62 39.27
N ASN A 19 -20.28 12.71 39.97
CA ASN A 19 -18.82 12.54 39.93
C ASN A 19 -18.03 13.86 40.11
N GLY A 20 -18.42 14.71 41.05
CA GLY A 20 -17.77 16.03 41.30
C GLY A 20 -18.07 17.13 40.29
N MET A 21 -18.86 16.85 39.25
CA MET A 21 -19.26 17.80 38.24
C MET A 21 -20.65 18.36 38.55
N ARG A 22 -20.83 19.69 38.38
CA ARG A 22 -22.12 20.38 38.45
C ARG A 22 -22.54 20.86 37.07
N ARG A 23 -23.79 20.61 36.67
CA ARG A 23 -24.37 21.14 35.42
C ARG A 23 -25.71 21.74 35.68
N THR A 24 -25.97 22.92 35.08
CA THR A 24 -27.26 23.62 35.13
C THR A 24 -27.89 23.54 33.73
N PHE A 25 -29.13 23.06 33.69
CA PHE A 25 -29.94 23.08 32.46
C PHE A 25 -31.06 24.11 32.59
N ARG A 26 -31.32 24.85 31.51
CA ARG A 26 -32.39 25.84 31.40
C ARG A 26 -33.21 25.57 30.14
N GLY A 27 -34.50 25.77 30.18
CA GLY A 27 -35.40 25.53 29.06
C GLY A 27 -36.81 26.10 29.27
N LYS A 28 -37.64 25.97 28.23
CA LYS A 28 -39.00 26.51 28.20
C LYS A 28 -40.05 25.66 28.95
N SER A 29 -39.72 24.41 29.32
CA SER A 29 -40.61 23.53 30.07
C SER A 29 -39.81 22.63 31.03
N SER A 30 -40.46 22.19 32.14
CA SER A 30 -39.91 21.24 33.10
C SER A 30 -39.44 19.95 32.40
N ARG A 31 -40.29 19.39 31.54
CA ARG A 31 -40.02 18.16 30.81
C ARG A 31 -38.74 18.24 29.93
N ALA A 32 -38.51 19.41 29.30
CA ALA A 32 -37.33 19.62 28.45
C ALA A 32 -36.04 19.67 29.29
N VAL A 33 -36.02 20.38 30.42
CA VAL A 33 -34.83 20.47 31.28
C VAL A 33 -34.55 19.17 32.02
N GLU A 34 -35.56 18.42 32.43
CA GLU A 34 -35.44 17.10 33.04
C GLU A 34 -34.91 16.07 32.05
N LYS A 35 -35.37 16.14 30.80
CA LYS A 35 -34.81 15.28 29.72
C LYS A 35 -33.31 15.54 29.52
N MET A 36 -32.92 16.80 29.38
CA MET A 36 -31.50 17.19 29.23
C MET A 36 -30.66 16.78 30.44
N ALA A 37 -31.19 16.92 31.65
CA ALA A 37 -30.52 16.51 32.86
C ALA A 37 -30.35 15.01 32.98
N ARG A 38 -31.35 14.23 32.57
CA ARG A 38 -31.30 12.76 32.55
C ARG A 38 -30.30 12.26 31.51
N GLU A 39 -30.32 12.83 30.32
CA GLU A 39 -29.35 12.49 29.28
C GLU A 39 -27.93 12.73 29.76
N TRP A 40 -27.66 13.89 30.37
CA TRP A 40 -26.34 14.21 30.92
C TRP A 40 -25.94 13.28 32.08
N LEU A 41 -26.85 12.95 33.00
CA LEU A 41 -26.57 12.02 34.10
C LEU A 41 -26.24 10.64 33.60
N ASN A 42 -26.96 10.16 32.59
CA ASN A 42 -26.68 8.88 31.94
C ASN A 42 -25.31 8.89 31.27
N ASP A 43 -24.95 9.98 30.56
CA ASP A 43 -23.65 10.13 29.91
C ASP A 43 -22.50 10.07 30.93
N ILE A 44 -22.67 10.79 32.06
CA ILE A 44 -21.65 10.80 33.12
C ILE A 44 -21.58 9.44 33.86
N GLU A 45 -22.69 8.75 34.03
CA GLU A 45 -22.74 7.45 34.72
C GLU A 45 -22.12 6.35 33.89
N GLU A 46 -22.46 6.31 32.60
CA GLU A 46 -22.07 5.25 31.69
C GLU A 46 -20.65 5.46 31.09
N TYR A 47 -20.27 6.72 30.86
CA TYR A 47 -19.04 7.06 30.13
C TYR A 47 -18.09 8.00 30.90
N GLY A 48 -18.46 8.47 32.07
CA GLY A 48 -17.65 9.41 32.87
C GLY A 48 -17.54 10.82 32.28
N LYS A 49 -18.10 11.09 31.10
CA LYS A 49 -17.96 12.34 30.34
C LYS A 49 -19.21 12.70 29.55
N GLU A 50 -19.41 14.00 29.31
CA GLU A 50 -20.46 14.52 28.44
C GLU A 50 -20.03 14.40 26.97
N LEU A 51 -20.95 14.01 26.09
CA LEU A 51 -20.70 14.04 24.64
C LEU A 51 -20.70 15.49 24.12
N ARG A 52 -19.80 15.79 23.23
CA ARG A 52 -19.76 17.06 22.50
C ARG A 52 -21.03 17.19 21.65
N LYS A 53 -21.57 18.43 21.57
CA LYS A 53 -22.80 18.72 20.81
C LYS A 53 -22.54 19.13 19.35
N ASP A 54 -21.28 19.35 19.00
CA ASP A 54 -20.88 19.80 17.67
C ASP A 54 -21.29 18.77 16.60
N LYS A 55 -21.72 19.30 15.45
CA LYS A 55 -21.88 18.48 14.24
C LYS A 55 -20.53 18.33 13.57
N VAL A 56 -20.05 17.11 13.42
CA VAL A 56 -18.77 16.83 12.80
C VAL A 56 -18.97 15.83 11.66
N LYS A 57 -18.60 16.23 10.45
CA LYS A 57 -18.67 15.35 9.28
C LYS A 57 -17.64 14.24 9.36
N LEU A 58 -18.01 13.05 8.89
CA LEU A 58 -17.12 11.88 8.87
C LEU A 58 -15.80 12.16 8.14
N HIS A 59 -15.86 12.76 6.93
CA HIS A 59 -14.65 13.05 6.16
C HIS A 59 -13.72 14.04 6.88
N SER A 60 -14.26 15.07 7.54
CA SER A 60 -13.46 16.07 8.28
C SER A 60 -12.73 15.44 9.47
N LEU A 61 -13.45 14.61 10.25
CA LEU A 61 -12.87 13.88 11.38
C LEU A 61 -11.83 12.85 10.93
N MET A 62 -12.09 12.18 9.79
CA MET A 62 -11.15 11.21 9.20
C MET A 62 -9.86 11.89 8.75
N LEU A 63 -9.96 13.07 8.11
CA LEU A 63 -8.79 13.84 7.70
C LEU A 63 -7.99 14.33 8.91
N GLU A 64 -8.66 14.89 9.91
CA GLU A 64 -8.02 15.29 11.18
C GLU A 64 -7.26 14.10 11.80
N HIS A 65 -7.91 12.94 11.92
CA HIS A 65 -7.27 11.73 12.43
C HIS A 65 -6.04 11.34 11.60
N LEU A 66 -6.14 11.38 10.27
CA LEU A 66 -5.03 11.03 9.37
C LEU A 66 -3.85 11.98 9.53
N LEU A 67 -4.10 13.29 9.57
CA LEU A 67 -3.03 14.30 9.63
C LEU A 67 -2.38 14.38 11.00
N VAL A 68 -3.19 14.29 12.08
CA VAL A 68 -2.69 14.49 13.45
C VAL A 68 -2.14 13.20 14.06
N ASN A 69 -2.83 12.06 13.87
CA ASN A 69 -2.49 10.84 14.61
C ASN A 69 -1.77 9.77 13.76
N VAL A 70 -1.97 9.80 12.43
CA VAL A 70 -1.48 8.71 11.57
C VAL A 70 -0.23 9.12 10.79
N LYS A 71 -0.15 10.35 10.32
CA LYS A 71 0.92 10.84 9.42
C LYS A 71 2.32 10.45 9.87
N ASP A 72 2.65 10.70 11.13
CA ASP A 72 3.98 10.45 11.69
C ASP A 72 4.12 9.09 12.39
N SER A 73 3.00 8.36 12.54
CA SER A 73 2.98 7.06 13.24
C SER A 73 3.17 5.87 12.31
N VAL A 74 3.00 6.05 10.99
CA VAL A 74 3.11 4.99 10.00
C VAL A 74 4.15 5.33 8.92
N SER A 75 4.55 4.32 8.14
CA SER A 75 5.41 4.60 6.99
C SER A 75 4.69 5.49 5.97
N LEU A 76 5.43 6.38 5.29
CA LEU A 76 4.92 7.28 4.26
C LEU A 76 4.01 6.56 3.22
N GLY A 77 4.39 5.37 2.72
CA GLY A 77 3.55 4.63 1.78
C GLY A 77 2.28 4.04 2.38
N THR A 78 2.22 3.86 3.70
CA THR A 78 0.98 3.49 4.39
C THR A 78 0.08 4.71 4.52
N PHE A 79 0.66 5.85 4.89
CA PHE A 79 -0.06 7.12 4.95
C PHE A 79 -0.65 7.50 3.59
N GLU A 80 0.16 7.46 2.51
CA GLU A 80 -0.31 7.72 1.13
C GLU A 80 -1.49 6.82 0.74
N ARG A 81 -1.44 5.55 1.15
CA ARG A 81 -2.52 4.60 0.86
C ARG A 81 -3.80 4.98 1.60
N TYR A 82 -3.71 5.42 2.85
CA TYR A 82 -4.85 5.93 3.61
C TYR A 82 -5.40 7.21 3.00
N MET A 83 -4.54 8.16 2.61
CA MET A 83 -4.95 9.39 1.93
C MET A 83 -5.60 9.10 0.58
N SER A 84 -5.10 8.14 -0.18
CA SER A 84 -5.73 7.69 -1.44
C SER A 84 -7.13 7.12 -1.19
N ILE A 85 -7.33 6.30 -0.17
CA ILE A 85 -8.65 5.79 0.23
C ILE A 85 -9.58 6.94 0.66
N TYR A 86 -9.07 7.86 1.48
CA TYR A 86 -9.81 9.04 1.91
C TYR A 86 -10.28 9.88 0.72
N ASN A 87 -9.36 10.29 -0.16
CA ASN A 87 -9.66 11.12 -1.32
C ASN A 87 -10.61 10.44 -2.32
N THR A 88 -10.48 9.10 -2.50
CA THR A 88 -11.29 8.38 -3.49
C THR A 88 -12.69 8.02 -2.98
N HIS A 89 -12.86 7.80 -1.68
CA HIS A 89 -14.08 7.20 -1.17
C HIS A 89 -14.83 8.03 -0.14
N PHE A 90 -14.20 9.03 0.48
CA PHE A 90 -14.80 9.77 1.59
C PHE A 90 -14.88 11.27 1.34
N LYS A 91 -13.84 11.93 0.84
CA LYS A 91 -13.72 13.39 0.76
C LYS A 91 -14.95 14.05 0.12
N ASP A 92 -15.35 13.60 -1.06
CA ASP A 92 -16.45 14.17 -1.84
C ASP A 92 -17.65 13.19 -1.94
N SER A 93 -17.88 12.39 -0.89
CA SER A 93 -18.95 11.40 -0.90
C SER A 93 -20.09 11.80 0.05
N LEU A 94 -21.33 11.45 -0.34
CA LEU A 94 -22.50 11.64 0.53
C LEU A 94 -22.32 10.96 1.89
N PHE A 95 -21.65 9.81 1.94
CA PHE A 95 -21.37 9.11 3.18
C PHE A 95 -20.33 9.86 4.04
N GLY A 96 -19.32 10.46 3.41
CA GLY A 96 -18.33 11.31 4.09
C GLY A 96 -18.93 12.61 4.64
N ASP A 97 -19.94 13.15 3.99
CA ASP A 97 -20.64 14.38 4.42
C ASP A 97 -21.60 14.18 5.59
N MET A 98 -21.87 12.93 5.98
CA MET A 98 -22.76 12.65 7.11
C MET A 98 -22.13 13.07 8.44
N ASP A 99 -22.96 13.59 9.35
CA ASP A 99 -22.56 13.78 10.75
C ASP A 99 -22.27 12.42 11.38
N ILE A 100 -21.07 12.27 11.99
CA ILE A 100 -20.58 11.03 12.60
C ILE A 100 -21.58 10.43 13.59
N LYS A 101 -22.39 11.26 14.27
CA LYS A 101 -23.41 10.84 15.23
C LYS A 101 -24.61 10.18 14.59
N ASN A 102 -24.89 10.50 13.34
CA ASN A 102 -26.06 10.05 12.61
C ASN A 102 -25.76 8.83 11.72
N ILE A 103 -24.52 8.41 11.63
CA ILE A 103 -24.13 7.24 10.84
C ILE A 103 -24.59 5.98 11.58
N THR A 104 -25.33 5.14 10.87
CA THR A 104 -25.82 3.85 11.37
C THR A 104 -25.05 2.69 10.77
N GLN A 105 -25.07 1.54 11.45
CA GLN A 105 -24.52 0.29 10.94
C GLN A 105 -25.07 -0.07 9.55
N VAL A 106 -26.39 0.11 9.33
CA VAL A 106 -27.05 -0.20 8.05
C VAL A 106 -26.51 0.67 6.92
N GLN A 107 -26.32 1.97 7.17
CA GLN A 107 -25.74 2.89 6.17
C GLN A 107 -24.30 2.53 5.84
N THR A 108 -23.52 2.21 6.87
CA THR A 108 -22.12 1.75 6.68
C THR A 108 -22.06 0.45 5.90
N GLN A 109 -22.95 -0.51 6.19
CA GLN A 109 -23.02 -1.77 5.46
C GLN A 109 -23.40 -1.54 3.98
N LYS A 110 -24.37 -0.67 3.69
CA LYS A 110 -24.74 -0.29 2.31
C LYS A 110 -23.54 0.33 1.59
N PHE A 111 -22.86 1.30 2.22
CA PHE A 111 -21.66 1.93 1.66
C PHE A 111 -20.59 0.89 1.30
N LEU A 112 -20.32 -0.10 2.15
CA LEU A 112 -19.35 -1.16 1.86
C LEU A 112 -19.83 -2.10 0.75
N ASN A 113 -21.11 -2.45 0.73
CA ASN A 113 -21.69 -3.31 -0.31
C ASN A 113 -21.56 -2.68 -1.71
N ASP A 114 -21.69 -1.35 -1.82
CA ASP A 114 -21.50 -0.61 -3.07
C ASP A 114 -20.04 -0.64 -3.55
N LYS A 115 -19.09 -1.00 -2.66
CA LYS A 115 -17.65 -1.11 -2.97
C LYS A 115 -17.19 -2.55 -3.22
N LYS A 116 -18.08 -3.52 -3.35
CA LYS A 116 -17.75 -4.96 -3.55
C LYS A 116 -16.88 -5.25 -4.78
N ASN A 117 -16.82 -4.34 -5.75
CA ASN A 117 -15.95 -4.42 -6.92
C ASN A 117 -14.46 -4.13 -6.62
N LEU A 118 -14.15 -3.61 -5.44
CA LEU A 118 -12.78 -3.39 -5.01
C LEU A 118 -12.11 -4.69 -4.56
N SER A 119 -10.77 -4.72 -4.58
CA SER A 119 -10.01 -5.86 -4.06
C SER A 119 -10.28 -6.10 -2.57
N PRO A 120 -10.18 -7.35 -2.07
CA PRO A 120 -10.34 -7.65 -0.65
C PRO A 120 -9.42 -6.79 0.23
N LYS A 121 -8.20 -6.52 -0.23
CA LYS A 121 -7.23 -5.65 0.47
C LYS A 121 -7.71 -4.21 0.56
N SER A 122 -8.31 -3.66 -0.50
CA SER A 122 -8.86 -2.30 -0.51
C SER A 122 -10.07 -2.17 0.39
N LEU A 123 -10.99 -3.14 0.35
CA LEU A 123 -12.14 -3.19 1.25
C LEU A 123 -11.72 -3.22 2.71
N ASN A 124 -10.74 -4.06 3.04
CA ASN A 124 -10.21 -4.15 4.40
C ASN A 124 -9.57 -2.83 4.86
N LEU A 125 -8.85 -2.12 3.98
CA LEU A 125 -8.28 -0.81 4.30
C LEU A 125 -9.36 0.26 4.55
N ILE A 126 -10.46 0.25 3.80
CA ILE A 126 -11.62 1.13 4.05
C ILE A 126 -12.18 0.88 5.45
N VAL A 127 -12.38 -0.38 5.81
CA VAL A 127 -12.90 -0.76 7.14
C VAL A 127 -11.93 -0.38 8.26
N ILE A 128 -10.62 -0.59 8.07
CA ILE A 128 -9.60 -0.17 9.03
C ILE A 128 -9.65 1.35 9.24
N LEU A 129 -9.74 2.11 8.16
CA LEU A 129 -9.79 3.58 8.26
C LEU A 129 -11.05 4.07 8.95
N LEU A 130 -12.21 3.51 8.61
CA LEU A 130 -13.47 3.77 9.31
C LEU A 130 -13.36 3.44 10.79
N ASN A 131 -12.89 2.24 11.13
CA ASN A 131 -12.76 1.79 12.52
C ASN A 131 -11.87 2.72 13.34
N ASN A 132 -10.74 3.16 12.77
CA ASN A 132 -9.84 4.09 13.44
C ASN A 132 -10.45 5.47 13.60
N THR A 133 -11.20 5.96 12.60
CA THR A 133 -11.96 7.23 12.70
C THR A 133 -13.02 7.16 13.79
N PHE A 134 -13.78 6.06 13.88
CA PHE A 134 -14.78 5.88 14.94
C PHE A 134 -14.14 5.77 16.34
N LYS A 135 -13.01 5.11 16.46
CA LYS A 135 -12.22 5.10 17.72
C LYS A 135 -11.75 6.51 18.09
N HIS A 136 -11.30 7.29 17.11
CA HIS A 136 -10.93 8.69 17.32
C HIS A 136 -12.14 9.53 17.74
N ALA A 137 -13.32 9.31 17.15
CA ALA A 137 -14.58 9.97 17.56
C ALA A 137 -14.95 9.67 19.01
N ILE A 138 -14.78 8.43 19.47
CA ILE A 138 -15.03 8.03 20.88
C ILE A 138 -14.02 8.72 21.80
N ALA A 139 -12.73 8.71 21.45
CA ALA A 139 -11.69 9.36 22.26
C ALA A 139 -11.93 10.87 22.44
N ASN A 140 -12.55 11.52 21.42
CA ASN A 140 -12.92 12.93 21.45
C ASN A 140 -14.34 13.22 21.96
N ASN A 141 -15.02 12.23 22.53
CA ASN A 141 -16.37 12.32 23.11
C ASN A 141 -17.43 12.79 22.09
N LEU A 142 -17.30 12.44 20.82
CA LEU A 142 -18.28 12.75 19.78
C LEU A 142 -19.39 11.70 19.70
N ILE A 143 -19.04 10.43 19.88
CA ILE A 143 -19.95 9.28 19.87
C ILE A 143 -19.66 8.34 21.03
N ARG A 144 -20.58 7.44 21.35
CA ARG A 144 -20.46 6.47 22.44
C ARG A 144 -19.87 5.14 21.99
N ASN A 145 -20.37 4.63 20.88
CA ASN A 145 -20.08 3.27 20.41
C ASN A 145 -19.46 3.25 19.02
N ASN A 146 -18.63 2.27 18.79
CA ASN A 146 -18.06 2.03 17.46
C ASN A 146 -18.94 1.03 16.71
N ILE A 147 -19.77 1.54 15.82
CA ILE A 147 -20.69 0.72 15.00
C ILE A 147 -19.96 -0.14 13.96
N ILE A 148 -18.69 0.14 13.70
CA ILE A 148 -17.90 -0.60 12.68
C ILE A 148 -17.58 -2.01 13.15
N ASN A 149 -17.57 -2.28 14.46
CA ASN A 149 -17.31 -3.61 15.00
C ASN A 149 -18.33 -4.67 14.50
N ASP A 150 -19.57 -4.24 14.22
CA ASP A 150 -20.65 -5.13 13.79
C ASP A 150 -20.88 -5.15 12.27
N VAL A 151 -20.02 -4.45 11.52
CA VAL A 151 -20.11 -4.37 10.05
C VAL A 151 -19.35 -5.54 9.41
N LYS A 152 -19.96 -6.18 8.44
CA LYS A 152 -19.37 -7.30 7.69
C LYS A 152 -18.72 -6.82 6.41
N ILE A 153 -17.48 -7.23 6.17
CA ILE A 153 -16.79 -6.97 4.90
C ILE A 153 -17.50 -7.79 3.80
N PRO A 154 -18.03 -7.13 2.76
CA PRO A 154 -18.70 -7.87 1.68
C PRO A 154 -17.72 -8.75 0.91
N LYS A 155 -18.22 -9.87 0.39
CA LYS A 155 -17.42 -10.71 -0.51
C LYS A 155 -17.10 -9.90 -1.78
N SER A 156 -15.82 -9.73 -2.03
CA SER A 156 -15.33 -8.99 -3.21
C SER A 156 -15.70 -9.74 -4.50
N THR A 157 -16.16 -8.98 -5.48
CA THR A 157 -16.35 -9.46 -6.87
C THR A 157 -15.15 -9.12 -7.76
N TYR A 158 -14.09 -8.53 -7.18
CA TYR A 158 -12.86 -8.22 -7.90
C TYR A 158 -12.20 -9.48 -8.44
N LYS A 159 -11.94 -9.49 -9.74
CA LYS A 159 -11.15 -10.56 -10.36
C LYS A 159 -9.66 -10.24 -10.21
N GLU A 160 -8.94 -11.08 -9.50
CA GLU A 160 -7.49 -10.92 -9.39
C GLU A 160 -6.85 -11.00 -10.78
N LYS A 161 -5.97 -10.04 -11.06
CA LYS A 161 -5.18 -10.06 -12.28
C LYS A 161 -4.14 -11.18 -12.16
N LYS A 162 -4.05 -12.00 -13.18
CA LYS A 162 -2.98 -13.01 -13.27
C LYS A 162 -1.61 -12.31 -13.22
N ILE A 163 -0.67 -12.97 -12.55
CA ILE A 163 0.72 -12.52 -12.53
C ILE A 163 1.26 -12.66 -13.96
N GLU A 164 1.76 -11.57 -14.49
CA GLU A 164 2.28 -11.54 -15.86
C GLU A 164 3.78 -11.87 -15.85
N VAL A 165 4.16 -12.81 -16.69
CA VAL A 165 5.53 -13.25 -16.94
C VAL A 165 5.71 -13.27 -18.45
N PHE A 166 6.84 -12.83 -18.98
CA PHE A 166 7.15 -13.01 -20.40
C PHE A 166 7.36 -14.47 -20.74
N THR A 167 6.85 -14.93 -21.88
CA THR A 167 7.30 -16.18 -22.48
C THR A 167 8.77 -16.06 -22.89
N ARG A 168 9.44 -17.16 -23.25
CA ARG A 168 10.83 -17.10 -23.71
C ARG A 168 10.95 -16.29 -25.00
N GLU A 169 9.99 -16.42 -25.89
CA GLU A 169 9.89 -15.69 -27.16
C GLU A 169 9.65 -14.19 -26.89
N GLU A 170 8.67 -13.85 -26.02
CA GLU A 170 8.43 -12.45 -25.63
C GLU A 170 9.67 -11.82 -25.00
N GLN A 171 10.38 -12.55 -24.14
CA GLN A 171 11.62 -12.08 -23.53
C GLN A 171 12.72 -11.81 -24.58
N LYS A 172 12.88 -12.67 -25.57
CA LYS A 172 13.83 -12.49 -26.68
C LYS A 172 13.48 -11.24 -27.49
N LEU A 173 12.23 -11.14 -27.97
CA LEU A 173 11.75 -9.97 -28.75
C LEU A 173 11.87 -8.67 -27.93
N TYR A 174 11.60 -8.72 -26.63
CA TYR A 174 11.76 -7.58 -25.74
C TYR A 174 13.21 -7.09 -25.67
N LEU A 175 14.17 -8.01 -25.49
CA LEU A 175 15.61 -7.69 -25.43
C LEU A 175 16.13 -7.13 -26.77
N GLU A 176 15.70 -7.70 -27.87
CA GLU A 176 16.01 -7.19 -29.22
C GLU A 176 15.49 -5.76 -29.43
N ALA A 177 14.22 -5.52 -29.07
CA ALA A 177 13.63 -4.18 -29.16
C ALA A 177 14.24 -3.16 -28.19
N ALA A 178 14.72 -3.63 -27.02
CA ALA A 178 15.37 -2.81 -26.00
C ALA A 178 16.80 -2.42 -26.37
N SER A 179 17.47 -3.13 -27.29
CA SER A 179 18.90 -2.95 -27.62
C SER A 179 19.26 -1.51 -28.01
N ASN A 180 18.37 -0.83 -28.70
CA ASN A 180 18.51 0.58 -29.12
C ASN A 180 17.91 1.58 -28.13
N SER A 181 17.47 1.14 -26.95
CA SER A 181 16.92 2.05 -25.93
C SER A 181 18.04 2.69 -25.12
N PHE A 182 17.87 3.99 -24.80
CA PHE A 182 18.72 4.67 -23.83
C PHE A 182 18.82 3.93 -22.49
N TYR A 183 17.76 3.21 -22.12
CA TYR A 183 17.66 2.43 -20.87
C TYR A 183 17.94 0.94 -21.05
N ASN A 184 18.56 0.52 -22.17
CA ASN A 184 18.82 -0.89 -22.45
C ASN A 184 19.48 -1.62 -21.29
N LEU A 185 20.60 -1.10 -20.78
CA LEU A 185 21.33 -1.74 -19.67
C LEU A 185 20.52 -1.81 -18.37
N LEU A 186 19.64 -0.84 -18.12
CA LEU A 186 18.69 -0.88 -16.99
C LEU A 186 17.73 -2.07 -17.13
N PHE A 187 17.17 -2.31 -18.31
CA PHE A 187 16.25 -3.43 -18.54
C PHE A 187 16.95 -4.78 -18.46
N ILE A 188 18.17 -4.87 -19.02
CA ILE A 188 19.02 -6.07 -18.88
C ILE A 188 19.31 -6.34 -17.40
N THR A 189 19.69 -5.31 -16.63
CA THR A 189 19.93 -5.44 -15.18
C THR A 189 18.68 -5.93 -14.46
N ALA A 190 17.50 -5.37 -14.78
CA ALA A 190 16.23 -5.79 -14.18
C ALA A 190 15.92 -7.27 -14.43
N LEU A 191 16.10 -7.73 -15.68
CA LEU A 191 15.87 -9.12 -16.08
C LEU A 191 16.91 -10.09 -15.51
N SER A 192 18.14 -9.62 -15.26
CA SER A 192 19.24 -10.47 -14.76
C SER A 192 19.32 -10.56 -13.24
N THR A 193 18.66 -9.64 -12.52
CA THR A 193 18.79 -9.52 -11.05
C THR A 193 17.47 -9.63 -10.30
N GLY A 194 16.35 -9.46 -11.00
CA GLY A 194 15.03 -9.38 -10.40
C GLY A 194 14.84 -8.20 -9.41
N MET A 195 15.70 -7.19 -9.43
CA MET A 195 15.59 -6.01 -8.57
C MET A 195 14.24 -5.30 -8.77
N ARG A 196 13.70 -4.72 -7.68
CA ARG A 196 12.53 -3.85 -7.78
C ARG A 196 12.90 -2.54 -8.49
N VAL A 197 11.97 -1.93 -9.19
CA VAL A 197 12.23 -0.66 -9.89
C VAL A 197 12.79 0.42 -8.96
N GLY A 198 12.28 0.53 -7.73
CA GLY A 198 12.80 1.47 -6.74
C GLY A 198 14.23 1.18 -6.29
N GLU A 199 14.64 -0.09 -6.26
CA GLU A 199 16.01 -0.51 -5.97
C GLU A 199 16.95 -0.16 -7.12
N ILE A 200 16.51 -0.38 -8.37
CA ILE A 200 17.28 -0.03 -9.58
C ILE A 200 17.47 1.49 -9.69
N THR A 201 16.43 2.27 -9.43
CA THR A 201 16.50 3.74 -9.50
C THR A 201 17.30 4.36 -8.36
N ALA A 202 17.46 3.65 -7.24
CA ALA A 202 18.29 4.05 -6.11
C ALA A 202 19.75 3.58 -6.21
N LEU A 203 20.06 2.70 -7.18
CA LEU A 203 21.37 2.05 -7.27
C LEU A 203 22.47 3.06 -7.59
N LYS A 204 23.50 3.10 -6.76
CA LYS A 204 24.71 3.92 -6.94
C LYS A 204 25.91 3.06 -7.24
N TRP A 205 26.90 3.60 -7.93
CA TRP A 205 28.12 2.86 -8.28
C TRP A 205 28.87 2.29 -7.07
N LYS A 206 28.90 3.00 -5.95
CA LYS A 206 29.48 2.51 -4.69
C LYS A 206 28.84 1.21 -4.16
N ASN A 207 27.66 0.87 -4.66
CA ASN A 207 26.92 -0.33 -4.28
C ASN A 207 27.15 -1.50 -5.25
N ILE A 208 28.09 -1.37 -6.21
CA ILE A 208 28.45 -2.44 -7.15
C ILE A 208 29.92 -2.77 -6.98
N ASP A 209 30.18 -3.97 -6.50
CA ASP A 209 31.55 -4.54 -6.50
C ASP A 209 31.78 -5.26 -7.85
N LEU A 210 32.39 -4.52 -8.79
CA LEU A 210 32.69 -5.05 -10.13
C LEU A 210 33.80 -6.10 -10.13
N ASN A 211 34.60 -6.22 -9.06
CA ASN A 211 35.64 -7.24 -8.95
C ASN A 211 35.05 -8.57 -8.45
N LYS A 212 34.11 -8.50 -7.49
CA LYS A 212 33.42 -9.67 -6.95
C LYS A 212 32.16 -10.02 -7.74
N ASN A 213 31.73 -9.18 -8.69
CA ASN A 213 30.49 -9.32 -9.45
C ASN A 213 29.26 -9.37 -8.53
N ILE A 214 29.15 -8.41 -7.61
CA ILE A 214 28.07 -8.33 -6.62
C ILE A 214 27.41 -6.95 -6.66
N ILE A 215 26.07 -6.91 -6.61
CA ILE A 215 25.28 -5.72 -6.36
C ILE A 215 24.75 -5.76 -4.92
N HIS A 216 25.12 -4.76 -4.12
CA HIS A 216 24.62 -4.57 -2.75
C HIS A 216 23.33 -3.74 -2.77
N VAL A 217 22.19 -4.36 -2.57
CA VAL A 217 20.89 -3.65 -2.48
C VAL A 217 20.72 -3.11 -1.08
N THR A 218 20.85 -1.80 -0.92
CA THR A 218 20.76 -1.11 0.38
C THR A 218 19.62 -0.10 0.44
N ASN A 219 19.28 0.50 -0.71
CA ASN A 219 18.34 1.60 -0.80
C ASN A 219 17.23 1.32 -1.82
N SER A 220 16.14 2.02 -1.66
CA SER A 220 15.05 2.04 -2.63
C SER A 220 14.50 3.47 -2.75
N THR A 221 14.27 3.90 -3.98
CA THR A 221 13.62 5.18 -4.28
C THR A 221 12.13 4.96 -4.54
N ARG A 222 11.32 5.88 -4.08
CA ARG A 222 9.91 5.93 -4.39
C ARG A 222 9.46 7.37 -4.56
N LEU A 223 8.43 7.58 -5.34
CA LEU A 223 7.73 8.84 -5.41
C LEU A 223 6.83 8.93 -4.18
N VAL A 224 6.87 10.04 -3.46
CA VAL A 224 6.06 10.31 -2.27
C VAL A 224 5.15 11.48 -2.58
N MET A 225 3.86 11.30 -2.34
CA MET A 225 2.88 12.38 -2.43
C MET A 225 2.87 13.17 -1.12
N LYS A 226 3.02 14.48 -1.22
CA LYS A 226 2.81 15.40 -0.11
C LYS A 226 1.35 15.87 -0.12
N TYR A 227 0.82 16.14 1.06
CA TYR A 227 -0.55 16.63 1.24
C TYR A 227 -0.52 17.89 2.11
N ASP A 228 -1.38 18.86 1.77
CA ASP A 228 -1.65 20.02 2.60
C ASP A 228 -2.55 19.68 3.80
N GLU A 229 -2.91 20.71 4.59
CA GLU A 229 -3.79 20.56 5.77
C GLU A 229 -5.25 20.21 5.40
N ASP A 230 -5.66 20.49 4.17
CA ASP A 230 -6.98 20.14 3.62
C ASP A 230 -6.99 18.76 2.94
N GLY A 231 -5.86 18.04 2.96
CA GLY A 231 -5.71 16.72 2.33
C GLY A 231 -5.62 16.78 0.81
N ASN A 232 -5.37 17.96 0.22
CA ASN A 232 -5.12 18.09 -1.21
C ASN A 232 -3.70 17.66 -1.54
N MET A 233 -3.54 17.06 -2.71
CA MET A 233 -2.25 16.59 -3.19
C MET A 233 -1.39 17.77 -3.63
N LEU A 234 -0.21 17.87 -3.04
CA LEU A 234 0.86 18.79 -3.44
C LEU A 234 1.81 18.13 -4.44
N GLU A 235 2.98 18.74 -4.65
CA GLU A 235 4.01 18.18 -5.50
C GLU A 235 4.54 16.84 -4.97
N ASN A 236 4.89 15.95 -5.91
CA ASN A 236 5.51 14.68 -5.61
C ASN A 236 7.02 14.84 -5.42
N GLU A 237 7.58 14.19 -4.41
CA GLU A 237 9.01 14.16 -4.13
C GLU A 237 9.58 12.75 -4.30
N LEU A 238 10.76 12.64 -4.91
CA LEU A 238 11.54 11.41 -4.92
C LEU A 238 12.26 11.25 -3.59
N VAL A 239 11.84 10.26 -2.82
CA VAL A 239 12.48 9.93 -1.54
C VAL A 239 13.27 8.64 -1.69
N THR A 240 14.59 8.71 -1.47
CA THR A 240 15.47 7.55 -1.40
C THR A 240 15.74 7.25 0.07
N GLY A 241 15.37 6.08 0.50
CA GLY A 241 15.57 5.61 1.86
C GLY A 241 16.09 4.18 1.90
N ASP A 242 16.47 3.74 3.09
CA ASP A 242 16.84 2.35 3.34
C ASP A 242 15.70 1.41 2.95
N THR A 243 16.04 0.20 2.55
CA THR A 243 15.04 -0.83 2.31
C THR A 243 14.28 -1.14 3.61
N LYS A 244 12.93 -1.17 3.56
CA LYS A 244 12.03 -1.25 4.73
C LYS A 244 12.24 -2.46 5.65
N THR A 245 12.88 -3.51 5.18
CA THR A 245 13.01 -4.79 5.89
C THR A 245 14.44 -5.28 5.85
N LYS A 246 14.84 -6.09 6.84
CA LYS A 246 16.12 -6.80 6.82
C LYS A 246 16.31 -7.61 5.54
N SER A 247 15.26 -8.27 5.05
CA SER A 247 15.26 -9.02 3.78
C SER A 247 15.38 -8.13 2.54
N GLY A 248 15.15 -6.82 2.66
CA GLY A 248 15.38 -5.87 1.58
C GLY A 248 16.85 -5.56 1.33
N ARG A 249 17.69 -5.59 2.38
CA ARG A 249 19.15 -5.49 2.25
C ARG A 249 19.69 -6.86 1.89
N ARG A 250 20.31 -6.97 0.75
CA ARG A 250 20.85 -8.24 0.23
C ARG A 250 21.91 -8.02 -0.81
N ASP A 251 22.70 -9.03 -1.00
CA ASP A 251 23.70 -9.10 -2.05
C ASP A 251 23.17 -9.94 -3.22
N ILE A 252 23.29 -9.42 -4.43
CA ILE A 252 22.88 -10.09 -5.65
C ILE A 252 24.14 -10.39 -6.48
N PRO A 253 24.56 -11.65 -6.59
CA PRO A 253 25.57 -12.03 -7.55
C PRO A 253 25.12 -11.76 -8.98
N ILE A 254 26.01 -11.20 -9.79
CA ILE A 254 25.73 -10.93 -11.22
C ILE A 254 26.72 -11.69 -12.11
N SER A 255 26.32 -11.96 -13.34
CA SER A 255 27.19 -12.62 -14.30
C SER A 255 28.36 -11.71 -14.68
N VAL A 256 29.48 -12.32 -15.06
CA VAL A 256 30.68 -11.62 -15.58
C VAL A 256 30.29 -10.73 -16.78
N SER A 257 29.39 -11.21 -17.63
CA SER A 257 28.90 -10.45 -18.81
C SER A 257 28.19 -9.17 -18.40
N LEU A 258 27.28 -9.23 -17.39
CA LEU A 258 26.58 -8.03 -16.88
C LEU A 258 27.58 -7.08 -16.21
N SER A 259 28.49 -7.61 -15.38
CA SER A 259 29.54 -6.82 -14.72
C SER A 259 30.42 -6.08 -15.74
N THR A 260 30.83 -6.75 -16.81
CA THR A 260 31.62 -6.15 -17.90
C THR A 260 30.82 -5.02 -18.60
N SER A 261 29.54 -5.24 -18.86
CA SER A 261 28.67 -4.24 -19.47
C SER A 261 28.49 -3.02 -18.55
N LEU A 262 28.30 -3.23 -17.26
CA LEU A 262 28.24 -2.17 -16.24
C LEU A 262 29.56 -1.39 -16.16
N LYS A 263 30.72 -2.09 -16.20
CA LYS A 263 32.03 -1.45 -16.20
C LYS A 263 32.23 -0.54 -17.42
N LYS A 264 31.89 -1.03 -18.62
CA LYS A 264 31.94 -0.24 -19.86
C LYS A 264 31.02 0.99 -19.77
N TYR A 265 29.82 0.81 -19.24
CA TYR A 265 28.85 1.90 -19.05
C TYR A 265 29.35 2.94 -18.05
N LYS A 266 29.96 2.54 -16.92
CA LYS A 266 30.58 3.45 -15.96
C LYS A 266 31.64 4.34 -16.61
N LEU A 267 32.54 3.73 -17.42
CA LEU A 267 33.59 4.43 -18.13
C LEU A 267 33.01 5.41 -19.19
N SER A 268 32.06 4.97 -19.99
CA SER A 268 31.45 5.81 -21.02
C SER A 268 30.68 7.01 -20.50
N THR A 269 30.11 6.91 -19.29
CA THR A 269 29.37 8.01 -18.66
C THR A 269 30.24 8.91 -17.79
N GLY A 270 31.50 8.55 -17.52
CA GLY A 270 32.39 9.28 -16.62
C GLY A 270 31.88 9.34 -15.19
N SER A 271 31.10 8.33 -14.75
CA SER A 271 30.44 8.33 -13.46
C SER A 271 31.41 7.98 -12.32
N ASN A 272 31.26 8.66 -11.18
CA ASN A 272 31.97 8.36 -9.93
C ASN A 272 31.10 7.48 -9.00
N ASP A 273 31.69 7.03 -7.88
CA ASP A 273 31.05 6.09 -6.97
C ASP A 273 29.79 6.63 -6.27
N LYS A 274 29.65 7.94 -6.13
CA LYS A 274 28.48 8.57 -5.51
C LYS A 274 27.32 8.74 -6.47
N ASP A 275 27.56 8.62 -7.77
CA ASP A 275 26.55 8.76 -8.80
C ASP A 275 25.56 7.60 -8.83
N TYR A 276 24.32 7.90 -9.27
CA TYR A 276 23.37 6.86 -9.65
C TYR A 276 23.89 6.12 -10.89
N VAL A 277 23.70 4.79 -10.91
CA VAL A 277 24.08 3.96 -12.06
C VAL A 277 23.24 4.35 -13.27
N PHE A 278 21.93 4.45 -13.10
CA PHE A 278 21.01 4.82 -14.18
C PHE A 278 20.49 6.23 -13.95
N LYS A 279 20.70 7.09 -14.93
CA LYS A 279 20.30 8.50 -14.93
C LYS A 279 19.35 8.77 -16.09
N ASN A 280 18.57 9.85 -15.99
CA ASN A 280 17.80 10.36 -17.12
C ASN A 280 18.72 11.10 -18.10
N THR A 281 18.15 11.61 -19.21
CA THR A 281 18.90 12.36 -20.23
C THR A 281 19.53 13.67 -19.71
N LYS A 282 19.04 14.19 -18.58
CA LYS A 282 19.59 15.36 -17.89
C LYS A 282 20.66 14.99 -16.85
N ARG A 283 21.07 13.71 -16.77
CA ARG A 283 22.01 13.17 -15.78
C ARG A 283 21.52 13.20 -14.32
N GLU A 284 20.20 13.32 -14.12
CA GLU A 284 19.56 13.28 -12.81
C GLU A 284 19.06 11.86 -12.50
N GLN A 285 18.62 11.64 -11.25
CA GLN A 285 17.98 10.40 -10.84
C GLN A 285 16.72 10.13 -11.71
N ILE A 286 16.61 8.92 -12.21
CA ILE A 286 15.51 8.53 -13.08
C ILE A 286 14.21 8.32 -12.28
N LYS A 287 13.12 8.88 -12.79
CA LYS A 287 11.76 8.68 -12.23
C LYS A 287 11.12 7.41 -12.79
N TYR A 288 10.29 6.76 -11.97
CA TYR A 288 9.55 5.55 -12.37
C TYR A 288 8.77 5.73 -13.68
N ASP A 289 8.08 6.87 -13.85
CA ASP A 289 7.24 7.13 -15.03
C ASP A 289 8.04 7.12 -16.34
N SER A 290 9.29 7.59 -16.30
CA SER A 290 10.18 7.55 -17.47
C SER A 290 10.53 6.12 -17.86
N ILE A 291 10.81 5.27 -16.86
CA ILE A 291 11.08 3.84 -17.07
C ILE A 291 9.82 3.13 -17.58
N ALA A 292 8.67 3.40 -16.96
CA ALA A 292 7.40 2.79 -17.35
C ALA A 292 6.98 3.16 -18.78
N LYS A 293 7.20 4.41 -19.18
CA LYS A 293 6.97 4.89 -20.57
C LYS A 293 7.91 4.18 -21.54
N ALA A 294 9.21 4.10 -21.22
CA ALA A 294 10.19 3.44 -22.07
C ALA A 294 9.90 1.93 -22.19
N HIS A 295 9.58 1.25 -21.07
CA HIS A 295 9.17 -0.14 -21.06
C HIS A 295 7.94 -0.41 -21.95
N LYS A 296 6.89 0.42 -21.81
CA LYS A 296 5.69 0.34 -22.65
C LYS A 296 6.00 0.49 -24.13
N LEU A 297 6.91 1.43 -24.46
CA LEU A 297 7.33 1.66 -25.85
C LEU A 297 8.08 0.44 -26.40
N ILE A 298 8.98 -0.18 -25.62
CA ILE A 298 9.70 -1.38 -26.00
C ILE A 298 8.73 -2.54 -26.23
N CYS A 299 7.76 -2.78 -25.35
CA CYS A 299 6.74 -3.81 -25.56
C CYS A 299 5.99 -3.62 -26.89
N LYS A 300 5.63 -2.35 -27.21
CA LYS A 300 4.98 -2.01 -28.50
C LYS A 300 5.89 -2.29 -29.69
N LYS A 301 7.18 -1.90 -29.62
CA LYS A 301 8.15 -2.13 -30.71
C LYS A 301 8.43 -3.62 -30.91
N ALA A 302 8.43 -4.39 -29.83
CA ALA A 302 8.59 -5.84 -29.84
C ALA A 302 7.34 -6.58 -30.37
N GLY A 303 6.21 -5.91 -30.56
CA GLY A 303 4.95 -6.55 -30.94
C GLY A 303 4.36 -7.47 -29.86
N ILE A 304 4.76 -7.30 -28.58
CA ILE A 304 4.31 -8.14 -27.48
C ILE A 304 3.26 -7.42 -26.62
N ARG A 305 2.57 -8.16 -25.78
CA ARG A 305 1.61 -7.59 -24.83
C ARG A 305 2.26 -6.55 -23.90
N ILE A 306 1.50 -5.49 -23.59
CA ILE A 306 1.95 -4.43 -22.70
C ILE A 306 1.69 -4.89 -21.26
N VAL A 307 2.76 -5.09 -20.53
CA VAL A 307 2.76 -5.49 -19.11
C VAL A 307 3.41 -4.41 -18.24
N THR A 308 3.31 -4.52 -16.92
CA THR A 308 3.99 -3.59 -16.00
C THR A 308 5.49 -3.90 -15.94
N PHE A 309 6.32 -2.92 -15.56
CA PHE A 309 7.76 -3.15 -15.36
C PHE A 309 8.05 -4.28 -14.35
N HIS A 310 7.16 -4.50 -13.39
CA HIS A 310 7.31 -5.58 -12.40
C HIS A 310 7.30 -6.99 -13.02
N CYS A 311 6.76 -7.11 -14.22
CA CYS A 311 6.83 -8.35 -15.02
C CYS A 311 8.28 -8.83 -15.25
N LEU A 312 9.25 -7.91 -15.41
CA LEU A 312 10.66 -8.27 -15.58
C LEU A 312 11.21 -9.06 -14.38
N ARG A 313 10.83 -8.64 -13.17
CA ARG A 313 11.17 -9.35 -11.94
C ARG A 313 10.47 -10.70 -11.83
N HIS A 314 9.21 -10.77 -12.23
CA HIS A 314 8.47 -12.04 -12.26
C HIS A 314 9.10 -12.99 -13.29
N THR A 315 9.48 -12.47 -14.46
CA THR A 315 10.18 -13.23 -15.50
C THR A 315 11.51 -13.77 -14.98
N PHE A 316 12.33 -12.95 -14.29
CA PHE A 316 13.56 -13.42 -13.63
C PHE A 316 13.27 -14.59 -12.67
N ALA A 317 12.29 -14.41 -11.78
CA ALA A 317 11.93 -15.44 -10.79
C ALA A 317 11.54 -16.77 -11.47
N THR A 318 10.68 -16.70 -12.48
CA THR A 318 10.23 -17.87 -13.22
C THR A 318 11.38 -18.54 -13.95
N ARG A 319 12.23 -17.79 -14.67
CA ARG A 319 13.40 -18.35 -15.38
C ARG A 319 14.42 -18.99 -14.43
N ALA A 320 14.66 -18.37 -13.26
CA ALA A 320 15.54 -18.93 -12.24
C ALA A 320 15.05 -20.31 -11.74
N ILE A 321 13.76 -20.41 -11.46
CA ILE A 321 13.15 -21.68 -11.01
C ILE A 321 13.14 -22.72 -12.13
N GLU A 322 12.76 -22.35 -13.35
CA GLU A 322 12.82 -23.22 -14.53
C GLU A 322 14.23 -23.74 -14.83
N SER A 323 15.26 -23.00 -14.42
CA SER A 323 16.67 -23.40 -14.52
C SER A 323 17.14 -24.27 -13.35
N GLY A 324 16.22 -24.71 -12.46
CA GLY A 324 16.53 -25.60 -11.35
C GLY A 324 17.03 -24.91 -10.07
N ILE A 325 17.01 -23.57 -10.01
CA ILE A 325 17.38 -22.85 -8.78
C ILE A 325 16.24 -23.00 -7.76
N ASP A 326 16.57 -23.42 -6.54
CA ASP A 326 15.59 -23.64 -5.49
C ASP A 326 14.86 -22.36 -5.07
N TYR A 327 13.62 -22.50 -4.59
CA TYR A 327 12.74 -21.38 -4.22
C TYR A 327 13.32 -20.49 -3.12
N LYS A 328 14.08 -21.04 -2.19
CA LYS A 328 14.67 -20.30 -1.08
C LYS A 328 15.74 -19.36 -1.60
N THR A 329 16.65 -19.87 -2.42
CA THR A 329 17.70 -19.06 -3.08
C THR A 329 17.09 -17.96 -3.96
N VAL A 330 16.08 -18.27 -4.78
CA VAL A 330 15.37 -17.24 -5.58
C VAL A 330 14.70 -16.21 -4.66
N SER A 331 14.06 -16.63 -3.57
CA SER A 331 13.41 -15.74 -2.60
C SER A 331 14.42 -14.81 -1.92
N GLU A 332 15.61 -15.29 -1.59
CA GLU A 332 16.71 -14.51 -1.01
C GLU A 332 17.24 -13.46 -1.99
N ILE A 333 17.51 -13.85 -3.23
CA ILE A 333 17.93 -12.94 -4.33
C ILE A 333 16.89 -11.85 -4.54
N LEU A 334 15.61 -12.19 -4.53
CA LEU A 334 14.52 -11.26 -4.70
C LEU A 334 14.28 -10.40 -3.45
N GLY A 335 14.70 -10.83 -2.27
CA GLY A 335 14.40 -10.14 -1.00
C GLY A 335 12.92 -10.20 -0.65
N HIS A 336 12.29 -11.38 -0.78
CA HIS A 336 10.95 -11.63 -0.28
C HIS A 336 11.01 -11.97 1.20
N SER A 337 10.17 -11.31 2.01
CA SER A 337 10.08 -11.60 3.45
C SER A 337 9.45 -12.97 3.76
N LYS A 338 8.71 -13.52 2.79
CA LYS A 338 8.06 -14.84 2.87
C LYS A 338 8.35 -15.64 1.61
N PRO A 339 8.93 -16.85 1.71
CA PRO A 339 9.18 -17.72 0.56
C PRO A 339 7.92 -18.08 -0.23
N SER A 340 6.76 -18.14 0.44
CA SER A 340 5.46 -18.37 -0.21
C SER A 340 5.14 -17.36 -1.32
N THR A 341 5.70 -16.14 -1.25
CA THR A 341 5.55 -15.15 -2.32
C THR A 341 6.21 -15.61 -3.61
N THR A 342 7.40 -16.24 -3.54
CA THR A 342 8.12 -16.80 -4.70
C THR A 342 7.41 -18.04 -5.22
N ILE A 343 6.95 -18.91 -4.34
CA ILE A 343 6.20 -20.13 -4.72
C ILE A 343 4.92 -19.77 -5.48
N ASN A 344 4.15 -18.79 -4.98
CA ASN A 344 2.91 -18.34 -5.63
C ASN A 344 3.15 -17.73 -7.03
N LEU A 345 4.31 -17.12 -7.26
CA LEU A 345 4.69 -16.64 -8.59
C LEU A 345 4.81 -17.78 -9.60
N TYR A 346 5.36 -18.91 -9.17
CA TYR A 346 5.61 -20.06 -10.03
C TYR A 346 4.36 -20.93 -10.24
N VAL A 347 3.58 -21.20 -9.20
CA VAL A 347 2.37 -22.07 -9.27
C VAL A 347 1.36 -21.58 -10.33
N HIS A 348 1.34 -20.29 -10.62
CA HIS A 348 0.47 -19.72 -11.66
C HIS A 348 1.01 -19.85 -13.09
N SER A 349 2.30 -20.23 -13.29
CA SER A 349 2.94 -20.28 -14.60
C SER A 349 3.02 -21.68 -15.22
N THR A 350 2.67 -22.75 -14.49
CA THR A 350 3.09 -24.11 -14.86
C THR A 350 1.98 -25.17 -14.91
N ASN A 351 1.21 -25.17 -15.98
CA ASN A 351 0.52 -26.41 -16.39
C ASN A 351 1.49 -27.38 -17.10
N ASP A 352 2.56 -26.89 -17.73
CA ASP A 352 3.56 -27.68 -18.45
C ASP A 352 4.50 -28.46 -17.50
N SER A 353 4.89 -27.88 -16.36
CA SER A 353 5.76 -28.55 -15.39
C SER A 353 5.17 -29.81 -14.74
N LYS A 354 3.84 -29.96 -14.74
CA LYS A 354 3.23 -31.21 -14.25
C LYS A 354 3.44 -32.36 -15.21
N ARG A 355 3.47 -32.08 -16.52
CA ARG A 355 3.78 -33.07 -17.55
C ARG A 355 5.26 -33.41 -17.53
N GLU A 356 6.13 -32.40 -17.49
CA GLU A 356 7.59 -32.61 -17.39
C GLU A 356 7.95 -33.42 -16.13
N ALA A 357 7.34 -33.13 -14.98
CA ALA A 357 7.54 -33.92 -13.77
C ALA A 357 7.07 -35.37 -13.91
N ALA A 358 5.94 -35.61 -14.59
CA ALA A 358 5.45 -36.95 -14.85
C ALA A 358 6.39 -37.73 -15.79
N GLU A 359 6.93 -37.08 -16.82
CA GLU A 359 7.91 -37.67 -17.75
C GLU A 359 9.22 -38.00 -17.05
N LEU A 360 9.78 -37.05 -16.25
CA LEU A 360 11.00 -37.29 -15.47
C LEU A 360 10.84 -38.42 -14.46
N ILE A 361 9.70 -38.52 -13.77
CA ILE A 361 9.43 -39.64 -12.84
C ILE A 361 9.33 -40.93 -13.60
N SER A 362 8.72 -40.94 -14.79
CA SER A 362 8.62 -42.11 -15.65
C SER A 362 9.99 -42.58 -16.15
N GLU A 363 10.86 -41.66 -16.55
CA GLU A 363 12.26 -41.96 -16.94
C GLU A 363 13.05 -42.57 -15.77
N LEU A 364 12.95 -41.97 -14.57
CA LEU A 364 13.59 -42.46 -13.34
C LEU A 364 13.14 -43.88 -12.98
N ILE A 365 11.81 -44.15 -13.09
CA ILE A 365 11.27 -45.48 -12.83
C ILE A 365 11.78 -46.48 -13.84
N ASN A 366 11.86 -46.09 -15.12
CA ASN A 366 12.40 -46.97 -16.19
C ASN A 366 13.87 -47.25 -15.98
N GLU A 367 14.67 -46.26 -15.59
CA GLU A 367 16.11 -46.47 -15.26
C GLU A 367 16.29 -47.43 -14.06
N LEU A 368 15.43 -47.31 -13.03
CA LEU A 368 15.47 -48.17 -11.84
C LEU A 368 14.90 -49.58 -12.12
N SER A 369 14.09 -49.77 -13.18
CA SER A 369 13.50 -51.07 -13.54
C SER A 369 14.40 -51.91 -14.44
N ILE A 370 15.55 -51.35 -14.88
CA ILE A 370 16.57 -52.05 -15.68
C ILE A 370 17.69 -52.65 -14.80
N LEU A 371 17.67 -52.39 -13.49
CA LEU A 371 18.52 -53.01 -12.49
C LEU A 371 17.78 -54.17 -11.78
#